data_a43908577bcb40df65c8c08bbea4b596
#
_entry.id   a43908577bcb40df65c8c08bbea4b596
#
_cell.length_a   1.000
_cell.length_b   1.000
_cell.length_c   1.000
_cell.angle_alpha   90.00
_cell.angle_beta   90.00
_cell.angle_gamma   90.00
#
_symmetry.space_group_name_H-M   'P 1'
#
loop_
_entity.id
_entity.type
_entity.pdbx_description
1 polymer ?
#
loop_
_entity_poly.entity_id
_entity_poly.type
_entity_poly.pdbx_seq_one_letter_code
_entity_poly.pdbx_strand_id
1 'polypeptide(L)'
;MKTMHIEIPGNYSEIIRLDQYVASVSDDMNRSKLKSCCQELLLNGKNAKLSSKVKAGDSIDIFYEENIPDNIEPENIPLRIVYEDENVTVVNKFQGMVTHPAAGNWNGTLVNALLYHWGQKAIPQKKDVGENQIFKIRRPGIVHRLDKDTSGLIITAKNRNTEEWLCLQFKERHVQKEYICIVTGKPPAASGDVRTQIIRDKKNRHKFKAVTATTEGKYARSLYHCIACYGPYSVIRVRIKTGRTHQIRVHMKYLGCPILGDSIYGKPDSLFPNAKLMLHSRQMIIKTAPDKKYKRFSAAVPFRFMETIRILREKFPREVMPKVKSKCKK
;
A
#
# COMPACT_ATOMS: atom_id res chain seq x y z
N MET A 1 29.45 8.01 2.03
CA MET A 1 29.22 7.09 3.15
C MET A 1 28.52 7.86 4.27
N LYS A 2 27.43 7.33 4.86
CA LYS A 2 26.72 7.94 5.99
C LYS A 2 27.07 7.18 7.25
N THR A 3 27.08 7.88 8.38
CA THR A 3 27.33 7.28 9.69
C THR A 3 26.13 7.48 10.58
N MET A 4 25.75 6.46 11.35
CA MET A 4 24.73 6.53 12.38
C MET A 4 25.33 5.98 13.67
N HIS A 5 25.31 6.81 14.72
CA HIS A 5 25.74 6.43 16.04
C HIS A 5 24.52 6.26 16.96
N ILE A 6 24.47 5.19 17.75
CA ILE A 6 23.39 4.87 18.67
C ILE A 6 23.99 4.39 19.99
N GLU A 7 23.68 5.07 21.06
CA GLU A 7 23.97 4.60 22.44
C GLU A 7 22.73 3.92 23.03
N ILE A 8 22.93 2.77 23.65
CA ILE A 8 21.84 2.05 24.32
C ILE A 8 21.72 2.56 25.74
N PRO A 9 20.56 3.12 26.14
CA PRO A 9 20.37 3.67 27.48
C PRO A 9 20.71 2.66 28.57
N GLY A 10 21.35 3.11 29.64
CA GLY A 10 21.78 2.27 30.77
C GLY A 10 20.62 1.58 31.51
N ASN A 11 19.39 2.07 31.37
CA ASN A 11 18.17 1.48 31.92
C ASN A 11 17.45 0.51 30.98
N TYR A 12 18.06 0.15 29.83
CA TYR A 12 17.49 -0.81 28.91
C TYR A 12 17.60 -2.24 29.48
N SER A 13 16.47 -2.92 29.65
CA SER A 13 16.40 -4.19 30.41
C SER A 13 16.52 -5.45 29.55
N GLU A 14 16.49 -5.34 28.22
CA GLU A 14 16.45 -6.50 27.34
C GLU A 14 17.81 -6.75 26.65
N ILE A 15 18.11 -8.02 26.40
CA ILE A 15 19.21 -8.41 25.51
C ILE A 15 18.59 -8.86 24.20
N ILE A 16 18.75 -8.07 23.15
CA ILE A 16 18.17 -8.36 21.84
C ILE A 16 19.22 -8.30 20.74
N ARG A 17 18.86 -8.71 19.54
CA ARG A 17 19.76 -8.60 18.37
C ARG A 17 19.94 -7.14 17.98
N LEU A 18 21.14 -6.78 17.57
CA LEU A 18 21.53 -5.46 17.13
C LEU A 18 20.61 -4.95 16.00
N ASP A 19 20.32 -5.77 14.98
CA ASP A 19 19.44 -5.40 13.88
C ASP A 19 18.00 -5.13 14.34
N GLN A 20 17.53 -5.77 15.40
CA GLN A 20 16.23 -5.53 16.00
C GLN A 20 16.20 -4.24 16.81
N TYR A 21 17.26 -4.01 17.61
CA TYR A 21 17.38 -2.79 18.39
C TYR A 21 17.42 -1.55 17.50
N VAL A 22 18.36 -1.51 16.53
CA VAL A 22 18.47 -0.40 15.57
C VAL A 22 17.14 -0.11 14.88
N ALA A 23 16.44 -1.16 14.42
CA ALA A 23 15.14 -0.99 13.79
C ALA A 23 14.01 -0.54 14.75
N SER A 24 14.19 -0.68 16.05
CA SER A 24 13.20 -0.22 17.05
C SER A 24 13.36 1.25 17.41
N VAL A 25 14.58 1.78 17.39
CA VAL A 25 14.91 3.15 17.83
C VAL A 25 15.09 4.12 16.66
N SER A 26 15.36 3.64 15.45
CA SER A 26 15.54 4.49 14.27
C SER A 26 14.30 4.49 13.37
N ASP A 27 13.83 5.68 12.99
CA ASP A 27 12.75 5.85 12.01
C ASP A 27 13.22 5.60 10.57
N ASP A 28 14.49 5.86 10.31
CA ASP A 28 15.09 5.80 8.97
C ASP A 28 15.77 4.47 8.65
N MET A 29 16.04 3.62 9.66
CA MET A 29 16.78 2.38 9.50
C MET A 29 15.95 1.18 9.97
N ASN A 30 15.35 0.45 9.03
CA ASN A 30 14.72 -0.85 9.33
C ASN A 30 15.69 -2.00 9.03
N ARG A 31 15.38 -3.21 9.52
CA ARG A 31 16.26 -4.40 9.39
C ARG A 31 16.63 -4.72 7.94
N SER A 32 15.69 -4.57 7.00
CA SER A 32 15.94 -4.84 5.58
C SER A 32 16.89 -3.81 4.98
N LYS A 33 16.67 -2.53 5.29
CA LYS A 33 17.56 -1.45 4.86
C LYS A 33 18.95 -1.60 5.47
N LEU A 34 19.03 -1.88 6.77
CA LEU A 34 20.31 -2.13 7.45
C LEU A 34 21.09 -3.27 6.78
N LYS A 35 20.41 -4.37 6.46
CA LYS A 35 21.04 -5.53 5.78
C LYS A 35 21.53 -5.16 4.36
N SER A 36 20.82 -4.29 3.64
CA SER A 36 21.14 -3.96 2.23
C SER A 36 22.13 -2.83 2.05
N CYS A 37 22.25 -1.91 3.01
CA CYS A 37 23.07 -0.71 2.86
C CYS A 37 24.24 -0.62 3.85
N CYS A 38 24.29 -1.46 4.89
CA CYS A 38 25.38 -1.48 5.86
C CYS A 38 26.67 -1.97 5.20
N GLN A 39 27.71 -1.16 5.26
CA GLN A 39 29.06 -1.48 4.80
C GLN A 39 29.91 -1.97 5.96
N GLU A 40 29.83 -1.29 7.09
CA GLU A 40 30.56 -1.61 8.29
C GLU A 40 29.66 -1.40 9.51
N LEU A 41 29.84 -2.24 10.53
CA LEU A 41 29.04 -2.22 11.75
C LEU A 41 29.97 -2.47 12.95
N LEU A 42 30.03 -1.50 13.84
CA LEU A 42 30.82 -1.62 15.05
C LEU A 42 29.91 -1.69 16.29
N LEU A 43 30.27 -2.54 17.23
CA LEU A 43 29.69 -2.62 18.57
C LEU A 43 30.81 -2.37 19.58
N ASN A 44 30.72 -1.30 20.34
CA ASN A 44 31.77 -0.86 21.27
C ASN A 44 33.13 -0.72 20.56
N GLY A 45 33.16 -0.15 19.35
CA GLY A 45 34.36 0.04 18.55
C GLY A 45 34.93 -1.20 17.89
N LYS A 46 34.29 -2.38 18.02
CA LYS A 46 34.73 -3.65 17.41
C LYS A 46 33.77 -4.11 16.33
N ASN A 47 34.29 -4.71 15.26
CA ASN A 47 33.44 -5.27 14.18
C ASN A 47 32.39 -6.24 14.73
N ALA A 48 31.15 -6.05 14.33
CA ALA A 48 30.00 -6.82 14.78
C ALA A 48 29.15 -7.34 13.61
N LYS A 49 28.32 -8.34 13.90
CA LYS A 49 27.33 -8.86 12.94
C LYS A 49 25.94 -8.29 13.27
N LEU A 50 25.07 -8.20 12.27
CA LEU A 50 23.66 -7.79 12.46
C LEU A 50 22.93 -8.67 13.49
N SER A 51 23.37 -9.91 13.67
CA SER A 51 22.84 -10.86 14.65
C SER A 51 23.46 -10.74 16.04
N SER A 52 24.50 -9.93 16.23
CA SER A 52 25.13 -9.72 17.53
C SER A 52 24.08 -9.29 18.56
N LYS A 53 24.25 -9.74 19.80
CA LYS A 53 23.37 -9.32 20.90
C LYS A 53 23.90 -8.01 21.48
N VAL A 54 22.98 -7.14 21.84
CA VAL A 54 23.26 -5.84 22.46
C VAL A 54 22.51 -5.70 23.77
N LYS A 55 23.08 -4.93 24.70
CA LYS A 55 22.58 -4.69 26.06
C LYS A 55 22.75 -3.22 26.47
N ALA A 56 22.25 -2.85 27.62
CA ALA A 56 22.42 -1.52 28.21
C ALA A 56 23.89 -1.08 28.22
N GLY A 57 24.15 0.16 27.88
CA GLY A 57 25.47 0.79 27.82
C GLY A 57 26.30 0.45 26.58
N ASP A 58 25.81 -0.39 25.68
CA ASP A 58 26.50 -0.63 24.42
C ASP A 58 26.37 0.55 23.46
N SER A 59 27.45 0.80 22.68
CA SER A 59 27.54 1.79 21.60
C SER A 59 27.56 1.09 20.25
N ILE A 60 26.75 1.56 19.30
CA ILE A 60 26.64 1.00 17.95
C ILE A 60 26.99 2.08 16.95
N ASP A 61 28.00 1.84 16.11
CA ASP A 61 28.34 2.67 14.96
C ASP A 61 28.01 1.91 13.66
N ILE A 62 27.24 2.52 12.81
CA ILE A 62 26.78 1.96 11.54
C ILE A 62 27.28 2.85 10.40
N PHE A 63 28.15 2.32 9.57
CA PHE A 63 28.60 2.97 8.34
C PHE A 63 27.79 2.37 7.18
N TYR A 64 27.06 3.20 6.45
CA TYR A 64 26.14 2.72 5.43
C TYR A 64 26.10 3.63 4.20
N GLU A 65 25.80 3.03 3.07
CA GLU A 65 25.60 3.73 1.82
C GLU A 65 24.24 3.36 1.22
N GLU A 66 23.42 4.37 0.97
CA GLU A 66 22.14 4.17 0.32
C GLU A 66 22.35 4.22 -1.19
N ASN A 67 22.37 3.08 -1.84
CA ASN A 67 22.32 2.98 -3.29
C ASN A 67 20.95 3.42 -3.80
N ILE A 68 20.67 4.71 -3.72
CA ILE A 68 19.54 5.33 -4.39
C ILE A 68 20.01 5.69 -5.79
N PRO A 69 19.44 5.10 -6.85
CA PRO A 69 19.78 5.49 -8.21
C PRO A 69 19.61 7.01 -8.39
N ASP A 70 20.49 7.64 -9.14
CA ASP A 70 20.40 9.08 -9.38
C ASP A 70 19.16 9.43 -10.21
N ASN A 71 18.76 8.52 -11.09
CA ASN A 71 17.64 8.71 -11.99
C ASN A 71 16.57 7.63 -11.85
N ILE A 72 15.36 7.98 -12.26
CA ILE A 72 14.29 7.03 -12.56
C ILE A 72 14.39 6.77 -14.06
N GLU A 73 14.81 5.56 -14.42
CA GLU A 73 15.01 5.17 -15.82
C GLU A 73 13.69 4.72 -16.46
N PRO A 74 13.44 5.09 -17.73
CA PRO A 74 12.34 4.50 -18.51
C PRO A 74 12.60 3.00 -18.74
N GLU A 75 11.58 2.17 -18.55
CA GLU A 75 11.68 0.74 -18.78
C GLU A 75 10.54 0.25 -19.69
N ASN A 76 10.86 -0.58 -20.68
CA ASN A 76 9.87 -1.21 -21.58
C ASN A 76 9.09 -2.31 -20.86
N ILE A 77 8.18 -1.90 -19.98
CA ILE A 77 7.29 -2.79 -19.26
C ILE A 77 5.88 -2.66 -19.83
N PRO A 78 5.23 -3.75 -20.24
CA PRO A 78 3.88 -3.70 -20.80
C PRO A 78 2.87 -3.06 -19.85
N LEU A 79 2.06 -2.13 -20.36
CA LEU A 79 0.97 -1.48 -19.64
C LEU A 79 -0.39 -1.89 -20.22
N ARG A 80 -1.37 -2.11 -19.34
CA ARG A 80 -2.78 -2.24 -19.73
C ARG A 80 -3.46 -0.88 -19.62
N ILE A 81 -3.39 -0.09 -20.70
CA ILE A 81 -4.00 1.23 -20.75
C ILE A 81 -5.52 1.06 -20.94
N VAL A 82 -6.30 1.68 -20.09
CA VAL A 82 -7.77 1.70 -20.11
C VAL A 82 -8.28 2.94 -20.84
N TYR A 83 -7.54 4.04 -20.71
CA TYR A 83 -7.83 5.31 -21.34
C TYR A 83 -6.59 6.18 -21.35
N GLU A 84 -6.42 6.95 -22.41
CA GLU A 84 -5.37 7.92 -22.54
C GLU A 84 -5.85 9.13 -23.34
N ASP A 85 -5.43 10.32 -22.96
CA ASP A 85 -5.56 11.57 -23.72
C ASP A 85 -4.26 12.39 -23.57
N GLU A 86 -4.28 13.64 -23.98
CA GLU A 86 -3.14 14.56 -23.87
C GLU A 86 -2.73 14.87 -22.42
N ASN A 87 -3.62 14.67 -21.47
CA ASN A 87 -3.48 15.05 -20.08
C ASN A 87 -3.24 13.88 -19.14
N VAL A 88 -3.92 12.75 -19.37
CA VAL A 88 -3.92 11.63 -18.43
C VAL A 88 -3.69 10.29 -19.11
N THR A 89 -3.11 9.35 -18.37
CA THR A 89 -3.11 7.92 -18.70
C THR A 89 -3.77 7.16 -17.55
N VAL A 90 -4.82 6.37 -17.85
CA VAL A 90 -5.48 5.48 -16.89
C VAL A 90 -5.07 4.06 -17.17
N VAL A 91 -4.42 3.43 -16.19
CA VAL A 91 -3.84 2.09 -16.32
C VAL A 91 -4.58 1.10 -15.44
N ASN A 92 -4.81 -0.10 -15.94
CA ASN A 92 -5.16 -1.27 -15.13
C ASN A 92 -3.87 -1.94 -14.64
N LYS A 93 -3.35 -1.47 -13.50
CA LYS A 93 -2.07 -1.91 -12.92
C LYS A 93 -2.08 -3.41 -12.61
N PHE A 94 -1.04 -4.11 -13.01
CA PHE A 94 -0.85 -5.51 -12.64
C PHE A 94 -0.62 -5.69 -11.14
N GLN A 95 -1.03 -6.84 -10.63
CA GLN A 95 -0.66 -7.30 -9.29
C GLN A 95 0.85 -7.58 -9.24
N GLY A 96 1.51 -7.24 -8.15
CA GLY A 96 2.96 -7.40 -7.98
C GLY A 96 3.77 -6.20 -8.47
N MET A 97 3.19 -5.29 -9.29
CA MET A 97 3.86 -4.08 -9.75
C MET A 97 3.82 -2.98 -8.66
N VAL A 98 4.97 -2.42 -8.32
CA VAL A 98 5.08 -1.25 -7.43
C VAL A 98 4.66 0.01 -8.20
N THR A 99 3.99 0.95 -7.55
CA THR A 99 3.50 2.16 -8.21
C THR A 99 4.64 3.13 -8.58
N HIS A 100 5.58 3.37 -7.67
CA HIS A 100 6.69 4.30 -7.87
C HIS A 100 7.94 3.80 -7.14
N PRO A 101 9.14 4.19 -7.59
CA PRO A 101 10.38 3.80 -6.95
C PRO A 101 10.41 4.11 -5.45
N ALA A 102 10.89 3.17 -4.68
CA ALA A 102 11.05 3.26 -3.24
C ALA A 102 12.12 2.28 -2.77
N ALA A 103 12.59 2.43 -1.53
CA ALA A 103 13.58 1.54 -0.94
C ALA A 103 13.24 0.05 -1.15
N GLY A 104 14.16 -0.68 -1.76
CA GLY A 104 14.01 -2.09 -2.14
C GLY A 104 13.24 -2.37 -3.44
N ASN A 105 12.77 -1.33 -4.16
CA ASN A 105 12.11 -1.45 -5.47
C ASN A 105 12.35 -0.16 -6.28
N TRP A 106 13.58 0.02 -6.76
CA TRP A 106 13.96 1.22 -7.51
C TRP A 106 13.56 1.15 -8.97
N ASN A 107 13.49 -0.05 -9.54
CA ASN A 107 13.19 -0.38 -10.93
C ASN A 107 11.91 -1.23 -11.00
N GLY A 108 11.41 -1.50 -12.20
CA GLY A 108 10.25 -2.35 -12.45
C GLY A 108 8.94 -1.74 -11.95
N THR A 109 8.87 -0.44 -11.78
CA THR A 109 7.68 0.23 -11.24
C THR A 109 6.77 0.75 -12.36
N LEU A 110 5.53 1.10 -12.00
CA LEU A 110 4.61 1.75 -12.93
C LEU A 110 5.20 3.07 -13.49
N VAL A 111 5.95 3.82 -12.68
CA VAL A 111 6.58 5.06 -13.15
C VAL A 111 7.62 4.78 -14.22
N ASN A 112 8.49 3.76 -14.06
CA ASN A 112 9.45 3.38 -15.08
C ASN A 112 8.75 3.02 -16.41
N ALA A 113 7.68 2.24 -16.33
CA ALA A 113 6.88 1.87 -17.49
C ALA A 113 6.18 3.05 -18.17
N LEU A 114 5.66 4.00 -17.39
CA LEU A 114 5.00 5.20 -17.90
C LEU A 114 5.99 6.16 -18.57
N LEU A 115 7.18 6.34 -18.01
CA LEU A 115 8.24 7.17 -18.64
C LEU A 115 8.60 6.60 -20.03
N TYR A 116 8.77 5.29 -20.13
CA TYR A 116 9.01 4.65 -21.43
C TYR A 116 7.85 4.84 -22.40
N HIS A 117 6.62 4.57 -21.94
CA HIS A 117 5.40 4.71 -22.75
C HIS A 117 5.20 6.13 -23.27
N TRP A 118 5.52 7.15 -22.46
CA TRP A 118 5.41 8.56 -22.84
C TRP A 118 6.62 9.07 -23.63
N GLY A 119 7.62 8.24 -23.95
CA GLY A 119 8.85 8.63 -24.63
C GLY A 119 9.69 9.63 -23.84
N GLN A 120 9.55 9.65 -22.53
CA GLN A 120 10.30 10.56 -21.66
C GLN A 120 11.68 9.98 -21.34
N LYS A 121 12.67 10.90 -21.20
CA LYS A 121 14.01 10.55 -20.74
C LYS A 121 14.03 10.25 -19.25
N ALA A 122 15.14 9.70 -18.78
CA ALA A 122 15.43 9.53 -17.37
C ALA A 122 15.22 10.81 -16.56
N ILE A 123 14.58 10.71 -15.41
CA ILE A 123 14.26 11.84 -14.54
C ILE A 123 15.04 11.71 -13.24
N PRO A 124 15.71 12.77 -12.74
CA PRO A 124 16.40 12.74 -11.47
C PRO A 124 15.49 12.21 -10.35
N GLN A 125 15.98 11.23 -9.61
CA GLN A 125 15.21 10.58 -8.55
C GLN A 125 14.97 11.48 -7.34
N LYS A 126 15.97 12.33 -7.03
CA LYS A 126 15.91 13.26 -5.92
C LYS A 126 15.34 14.61 -6.42
N LYS A 127 14.48 15.21 -5.63
CA LYS A 127 14.03 16.59 -5.85
C LYS A 127 14.91 17.50 -5.00
N ASP A 128 15.56 18.51 -5.61
CA ASP A 128 16.24 19.53 -4.83
C ASP A 128 15.22 20.28 -3.97
N VAL A 129 15.46 20.29 -2.69
CA VAL A 129 14.62 20.94 -1.67
C VAL A 129 15.53 21.76 -0.76
N GLY A 130 16.23 22.77 -1.30
CA GLY A 130 17.04 23.72 -0.51
C GLY A 130 18.02 23.07 0.49
N GLU A 131 18.99 23.81 0.95
CA GLU A 131 20.17 23.32 1.70
C GLU A 131 19.89 22.60 3.04
N ASN A 132 18.66 22.58 3.56
CA ASN A 132 18.35 22.04 4.89
C ASN A 132 17.17 21.05 4.94
N GLN A 133 16.74 20.45 3.82
CA GLN A 133 15.61 19.53 3.83
C GLN A 133 15.96 18.13 3.31
N ILE A 134 15.39 17.11 3.98
CA ILE A 134 15.44 15.71 3.59
C ILE A 134 14.95 15.56 2.15
N PHE A 135 15.77 14.96 1.28
CA PHE A 135 15.45 14.68 -0.12
C PHE A 135 14.09 14.00 -0.27
N LYS A 136 13.20 14.57 -1.09
CA LYS A 136 11.96 13.91 -1.48
C LYS A 136 12.17 13.16 -2.79
N ILE A 137 11.79 11.89 -2.81
CA ILE A 137 11.76 11.07 -4.04
C ILE A 137 10.70 11.63 -4.97
N ARG A 138 11.07 11.90 -6.22
CA ARG A 138 10.13 12.33 -7.26
C ARG A 138 9.16 11.21 -7.59
N ARG A 139 7.93 11.57 -7.91
CA ARG A 139 6.86 10.66 -8.31
C ARG A 139 6.16 11.18 -9.55
N PRO A 140 6.86 11.22 -10.71
CA PRO A 140 6.35 11.86 -11.91
C PRO A 140 4.97 11.35 -12.29
N GLY A 141 4.01 12.25 -12.42
CA GLY A 141 2.63 11.96 -12.79
C GLY A 141 1.80 11.14 -11.81
N ILE A 142 2.34 10.77 -10.63
CA ILE A 142 1.64 9.94 -9.66
C ILE A 142 0.85 10.79 -8.67
N VAL A 143 -0.46 10.80 -8.83
CA VAL A 143 -1.42 11.56 -8.00
C VAL A 143 -2.08 10.71 -6.89
N HIS A 144 -2.06 9.40 -7.03
CA HIS A 144 -2.46 8.43 -5.99
C HIS A 144 -1.70 7.11 -6.17
N ARG A 145 -1.92 6.16 -5.27
CA ARG A 145 -1.21 4.87 -5.35
C ARG A 145 -2.12 3.70 -5.05
N LEU A 146 -1.73 2.55 -5.58
CA LEU A 146 -2.16 1.23 -5.15
C LEU A 146 -0.99 0.51 -4.46
N ASP A 147 -1.30 -0.41 -3.55
CA ASP A 147 -0.28 -1.29 -2.99
C ASP A 147 0.31 -2.19 -4.08
N LYS A 148 1.51 -2.72 -3.87
CA LYS A 148 2.20 -3.63 -4.81
C LYS A 148 1.28 -4.74 -5.29
N ASP A 149 0.60 -5.42 -4.36
CA ASP A 149 -0.23 -6.58 -4.66
C ASP A 149 -1.71 -6.24 -4.97
N THR A 150 -2.10 -4.98 -4.89
CA THR A 150 -3.40 -4.52 -5.36
C THR A 150 -3.35 -4.27 -6.86
N SER A 151 -4.24 -4.92 -7.61
CA SER A 151 -4.40 -4.65 -9.05
C SER A 151 -5.50 -3.64 -9.34
N GLY A 152 -5.58 -3.13 -10.55
CA GLY A 152 -6.69 -2.32 -11.04
C GLY A 152 -6.35 -0.88 -11.34
N LEU A 153 -7.39 -0.06 -11.41
CA LEU A 153 -7.31 1.30 -11.94
C LEU A 153 -6.42 2.23 -11.13
N ILE A 154 -5.50 2.86 -11.82
CA ILE A 154 -4.71 4.00 -11.39
C ILE A 154 -4.72 5.06 -12.49
N ILE A 155 -4.94 6.32 -12.14
CA ILE A 155 -4.83 7.47 -13.05
C ILE A 155 -3.53 8.20 -12.80
N THR A 156 -2.89 8.62 -13.87
CA THR A 156 -1.61 9.33 -13.84
C THR A 156 -1.70 10.57 -14.71
N ALA A 157 -0.94 11.61 -14.37
CA ALA A 157 -0.87 12.85 -15.12
C ALA A 157 0.32 12.85 -16.08
N LYS A 158 0.13 13.32 -17.31
CA LYS A 158 1.19 13.44 -18.33
C LYS A 158 1.95 14.77 -18.20
N ASN A 159 1.37 15.77 -17.57
CA ASN A 159 1.94 17.09 -17.38
C ASN A 159 1.67 17.66 -15.98
N ARG A 160 2.40 18.71 -15.60
CA ARG A 160 2.35 19.29 -14.26
C ARG A 160 0.98 19.90 -13.90
N ASN A 161 0.36 20.62 -14.82
CA ASN A 161 -0.93 21.25 -14.56
C ASN A 161 -2.01 20.20 -14.25
N THR A 162 -2.01 19.10 -15.00
CA THR A 162 -2.91 17.96 -14.76
C THR A 162 -2.57 17.27 -13.44
N GLU A 163 -1.29 17.13 -13.10
CA GLU A 163 -0.88 16.54 -11.81
C GLU A 163 -1.45 17.36 -10.64
N GLU A 164 -1.28 18.69 -10.66
CA GLU A 164 -1.79 19.58 -9.64
C GLU A 164 -3.33 19.52 -9.54
N TRP A 165 -4.02 19.54 -10.68
CA TRP A 165 -5.48 19.41 -10.75
C TRP A 165 -5.98 18.07 -10.19
N LEU A 166 -5.39 16.97 -10.61
CA LEU A 166 -5.78 15.65 -10.10
C LEU A 166 -5.49 15.52 -8.61
N CYS A 167 -4.32 15.99 -8.13
CA CYS A 167 -3.99 16.00 -6.72
C CYS A 167 -5.03 16.75 -5.89
N LEU A 168 -5.53 17.90 -6.39
CA LEU A 168 -6.60 18.67 -5.75
C LEU A 168 -7.88 17.85 -5.62
N GLN A 169 -8.33 17.17 -6.67
CA GLN A 169 -9.52 16.32 -6.62
C GLN A 169 -9.38 15.17 -5.61
N PHE A 170 -8.20 14.56 -5.50
CA PHE A 170 -7.95 13.53 -4.46
C PHE A 170 -7.94 14.14 -3.06
N LYS A 171 -7.34 15.32 -2.87
CA LYS A 171 -7.29 16.06 -1.59
C LYS A 171 -8.70 16.43 -1.12
N GLU A 172 -9.53 16.94 -2.01
CA GLU A 172 -10.91 17.36 -1.76
C GLU A 172 -11.92 16.20 -1.76
N ARG A 173 -11.45 14.96 -2.05
CA ARG A 173 -12.27 13.75 -2.05
C ARG A 173 -13.39 13.75 -3.10
N HIS A 174 -13.21 14.44 -4.20
CA HIS A 174 -14.14 14.44 -5.33
C HIS A 174 -14.07 13.12 -6.12
N VAL A 175 -12.99 12.34 -5.97
CA VAL A 175 -12.79 11.08 -6.68
C VAL A 175 -13.55 9.95 -6.00
N GLN A 176 -14.44 9.28 -6.76
CA GLN A 176 -15.09 8.07 -6.29
C GLN A 176 -14.27 6.85 -6.72
N LYS A 177 -13.98 5.94 -5.79
CA LYS A 177 -13.23 4.70 -6.03
C LYS A 177 -13.99 3.51 -5.48
N GLU A 178 -14.13 2.50 -6.33
CA GLU A 178 -14.77 1.24 -5.96
C GLU A 178 -13.82 0.07 -6.21
N TYR A 179 -13.75 -0.79 -5.23
CA TYR A 179 -12.93 -1.99 -5.23
C TYR A 179 -13.81 -3.24 -5.12
N ILE A 180 -13.29 -4.35 -5.61
CA ILE A 180 -13.82 -5.68 -5.32
C ILE A 180 -12.76 -6.48 -4.57
N CYS A 181 -13.17 -7.25 -3.58
CA CYS A 181 -12.30 -8.19 -2.87
C CYS A 181 -13.03 -9.48 -2.55
N ILE A 182 -12.25 -10.55 -2.39
CA ILE A 182 -12.71 -11.81 -1.80
C ILE A 182 -12.07 -11.90 -0.42
N VAL A 183 -12.87 -12.18 0.60
CA VAL A 183 -12.43 -12.25 2.00
C VAL A 183 -12.69 -13.64 2.58
N THR A 184 -11.90 -14.03 3.57
CA THR A 184 -12.16 -15.20 4.44
C THR A 184 -13.04 -14.78 5.61
N GLY A 185 -14.20 -15.42 5.74
CA GLY A 185 -15.23 -15.05 6.70
C GLY A 185 -16.40 -14.31 6.07
N LYS A 186 -17.39 -14.02 6.92
CA LYS A 186 -18.57 -13.23 6.57
C LYS A 186 -18.48 -11.88 7.31
N PRO A 187 -18.74 -10.75 6.65
CA PRO A 187 -18.82 -9.47 7.34
C PRO A 187 -20.01 -9.47 8.31
N PRO A 188 -20.02 -8.62 9.35
CA PRO A 188 -21.09 -8.63 10.38
C PRO A 188 -22.47 -8.25 9.83
N ALA A 189 -22.54 -7.62 8.66
CA ALA A 189 -23.77 -7.26 7.98
C ALA A 189 -23.60 -7.24 6.46
N ALA A 190 -24.70 -7.31 5.70
CA ALA A 190 -24.67 -7.25 4.23
C ALA A 190 -24.07 -5.95 3.69
N SER A 191 -24.17 -4.86 4.44
CA SER A 191 -23.56 -3.56 4.11
C SER A 191 -23.18 -2.83 5.38
N GLY A 192 -22.16 -1.99 5.30
CA GLY A 192 -21.74 -1.20 6.45
C GLY A 192 -20.86 -0.01 6.08
N ASP A 193 -20.69 0.87 7.06
CA ASP A 193 -19.87 2.09 7.02
C ASP A 193 -18.79 1.99 8.11
N VAL A 194 -17.58 1.62 7.72
CA VAL A 194 -16.45 1.45 8.64
C VAL A 194 -15.73 2.79 8.78
N ARG A 195 -15.73 3.33 9.99
CA ARG A 195 -15.08 4.59 10.36
C ARG A 195 -14.10 4.33 11.49
N THR A 196 -12.83 4.55 11.26
CA THR A 196 -11.75 4.26 12.22
C THR A 196 -10.61 5.26 12.07
N GLN A 197 -9.70 5.25 13.04
CA GLN A 197 -8.35 5.76 12.85
C GLN A 197 -7.43 4.63 12.41
N ILE A 198 -6.60 4.85 11.40
CA ILE A 198 -5.56 3.90 11.01
C ILE A 198 -4.24 4.39 11.61
N ILE A 199 -3.70 3.59 12.52
CA ILE A 199 -2.41 3.79 13.17
C ILE A 199 -1.40 2.75 12.68
N ARG A 200 -0.11 3.08 12.77
CA ARG A 200 0.95 2.11 12.52
C ARG A 200 1.04 1.16 13.72
N ASP A 201 1.23 -0.13 13.48
CA ASP A 201 1.42 -1.10 14.55
C ASP A 201 2.78 -0.87 15.24
N LYS A 202 2.78 -0.70 16.55
CA LYS A 202 4.00 -0.45 17.34
C LYS A 202 4.96 -1.65 17.31
N LYS A 203 4.42 -2.89 17.26
CA LYS A 203 5.21 -4.13 17.25
C LYS A 203 5.70 -4.54 15.86
N ASN A 204 4.99 -4.14 14.80
CA ASN A 204 5.35 -4.47 13.43
C ASN A 204 5.10 -3.27 12.50
N ARG A 205 6.16 -2.55 12.17
CA ARG A 205 6.10 -1.32 11.34
C ARG A 205 5.55 -1.53 9.91
N HIS A 206 5.51 -2.76 9.42
CA HIS A 206 4.87 -3.09 8.13
C HIS A 206 3.35 -3.23 8.24
N LYS A 207 2.81 -3.27 9.46
CA LYS A 207 1.38 -3.41 9.74
C LYS A 207 0.76 -2.10 10.19
N PHE A 208 -0.53 -2.00 9.91
CA PHE A 208 -1.41 -0.94 10.41
C PHE A 208 -2.57 -1.58 11.17
N LYS A 209 -3.18 -0.83 12.07
CA LYS A 209 -4.36 -1.24 12.83
C LYS A 209 -5.46 -0.21 12.67
N ALA A 210 -6.70 -0.69 12.63
CA ALA A 210 -7.90 0.15 12.75
C ALA A 210 -8.30 0.23 14.23
N VAL A 211 -8.49 1.44 14.72
CA VAL A 211 -8.91 1.71 16.10
C VAL A 211 -10.01 2.78 16.10
N THR A 212 -10.96 2.69 17.05
CA THR A 212 -12.12 3.60 17.10
C THR A 212 -12.03 4.63 18.21
N ALA A 213 -11.39 4.30 19.32
CA ALA A 213 -11.34 5.14 20.53
C ALA A 213 -10.00 5.86 20.69
N THR A 214 -9.55 6.60 19.66
CA THR A 214 -8.30 7.36 19.72
C THR A 214 -8.34 8.57 18.81
N THR A 215 -7.60 9.62 19.20
CA THR A 215 -7.29 10.77 18.34
C THR A 215 -6.01 10.56 17.52
N GLU A 216 -5.21 9.53 17.86
CA GLU A 216 -4.00 9.19 17.14
C GLU A 216 -4.32 8.56 15.78
N GLY A 217 -3.43 8.80 14.81
CA GLY A 217 -3.52 8.18 13.49
C GLY A 217 -4.23 9.02 12.44
N LYS A 218 -4.68 8.35 11.39
CA LYS A 218 -5.32 9.02 10.24
C LYS A 218 -6.74 8.49 10.03
N TYR A 219 -7.72 9.38 10.09
CA TYR A 219 -9.11 9.02 9.82
C TYR A 219 -9.28 8.29 8.50
N ALA A 220 -10.01 7.18 8.55
CA ALA A 220 -10.32 6.32 7.42
C ALA A 220 -11.80 5.94 7.41
N ARG A 221 -12.41 5.97 6.20
CA ARG A 221 -13.81 5.59 6.01
C ARG A 221 -13.97 4.74 4.75
N SER A 222 -14.60 3.57 4.91
CA SER A 222 -14.93 2.64 3.82
C SER A 222 -16.39 2.19 3.94
N LEU A 223 -17.11 2.26 2.83
CA LEU A 223 -18.45 1.67 2.70
C LEU A 223 -18.30 0.31 2.04
N TYR A 224 -18.90 -0.73 2.61
CA TYR A 224 -18.86 -2.05 1.99
C TYR A 224 -20.26 -2.59 1.71
N HIS A 225 -20.33 -3.50 0.74
CA HIS A 225 -21.51 -4.27 0.42
C HIS A 225 -21.10 -5.70 0.04
N CYS A 226 -21.63 -6.68 0.75
CA CYS A 226 -21.44 -8.09 0.47
C CYS A 226 -22.31 -8.50 -0.72
N ILE A 227 -21.68 -8.91 -1.82
CA ILE A 227 -22.36 -9.31 -3.06
C ILE A 227 -22.88 -10.75 -2.96
N ALA A 228 -22.07 -11.62 -2.35
CA ALA A 228 -22.38 -13.03 -2.16
C ALA A 228 -21.47 -13.63 -1.08
N CYS A 229 -21.98 -14.67 -0.42
CA CYS A 229 -21.22 -15.55 0.47
C CYS A 229 -21.19 -16.96 -0.13
N TYR A 230 -20.10 -17.68 0.14
CA TYR A 230 -19.87 -19.04 -0.28
C TYR A 230 -19.18 -19.77 0.88
N GLY A 231 -19.95 -20.42 1.76
CA GLY A 231 -19.40 -21.02 2.98
C GLY A 231 -18.60 -20.01 3.81
N PRO A 232 -17.29 -20.23 4.06
CA PRO A 232 -16.44 -19.32 4.82
C PRO A 232 -15.87 -18.17 4.01
N TYR A 233 -16.34 -17.87 2.80
CA TYR A 233 -15.84 -16.81 1.95
C TYR A 233 -16.93 -15.82 1.56
N SER A 234 -16.54 -14.57 1.31
CA SER A 234 -17.45 -13.54 0.83
C SER A 234 -16.84 -12.70 -0.27
N VAL A 235 -17.65 -12.32 -1.25
CA VAL A 235 -17.31 -11.35 -2.29
C VAL A 235 -17.85 -10.00 -1.88
N ILE A 236 -16.97 -9.02 -1.71
CA ILE A 236 -17.33 -7.71 -1.16
C ILE A 236 -16.95 -6.60 -2.14
N ARG A 237 -17.87 -5.68 -2.35
CA ARG A 237 -17.65 -4.40 -3.01
C ARG A 237 -17.34 -3.34 -1.95
N VAL A 238 -16.28 -2.57 -2.13
CA VAL A 238 -15.84 -1.54 -1.18
C VAL A 238 -15.71 -0.20 -1.89
N ARG A 239 -16.39 0.83 -1.38
CA ARG A 239 -16.20 2.23 -1.78
C ARG A 239 -15.43 2.96 -0.69
N ILE A 240 -14.27 3.50 -1.03
CA ILE A 240 -13.46 4.24 -0.06
C ILE A 240 -13.71 5.74 -0.17
N LYS A 241 -13.87 6.39 1.00
CA LYS A 241 -14.02 7.85 1.13
C LYS A 241 -12.69 8.54 1.47
N THR A 242 -11.70 7.76 1.89
CA THR A 242 -10.32 8.15 2.18
C THR A 242 -9.38 7.17 1.51
N GLY A 243 -8.07 7.48 1.41
CA GLY A 243 -7.07 6.61 0.77
C GLY A 243 -5.85 6.40 1.67
N ARG A 244 -6.01 5.76 2.83
CA ARG A 244 -4.90 5.47 3.73
C ARG A 244 -4.18 4.19 3.30
N THR A 245 -2.91 4.10 3.65
CA THR A 245 -2.10 2.89 3.38
C THR A 245 -2.82 1.66 3.94
N HIS A 246 -2.93 0.61 3.12
CA HIS A 246 -3.58 -0.66 3.44
C HIS A 246 -5.05 -0.53 3.93
N GLN A 247 -5.73 0.60 3.70
CA GLN A 247 -7.03 0.90 4.31
C GLN A 247 -8.05 -0.23 4.20
N ILE A 248 -8.33 -0.74 2.99
CA ILE A 248 -9.32 -1.81 2.78
C ILE A 248 -8.87 -3.09 3.49
N ARG A 249 -7.61 -3.45 3.41
CA ARG A 249 -7.02 -4.63 4.03
C ARG A 249 -7.18 -4.60 5.55
N VAL A 250 -6.87 -3.45 6.16
CA VAL A 250 -7.01 -3.20 7.60
C VAL A 250 -8.47 -3.19 8.03
N HIS A 251 -9.38 -2.57 7.25
CA HIS A 251 -10.81 -2.54 7.55
C HIS A 251 -11.45 -3.92 7.45
N MET A 252 -11.10 -4.73 6.43
CA MET A 252 -11.61 -6.10 6.33
C MET A 252 -11.08 -6.98 7.49
N LYS A 253 -9.82 -6.81 7.89
CA LYS A 253 -9.29 -7.45 9.10
C LYS A 253 -10.03 -7.02 10.36
N TYR A 254 -10.33 -5.73 10.51
CA TYR A 254 -11.07 -5.15 11.63
C TYR A 254 -12.50 -5.73 11.74
N LEU A 255 -13.16 -6.00 10.60
CA LEU A 255 -14.46 -6.65 10.54
C LEU A 255 -14.41 -8.17 10.79
N GLY A 256 -13.24 -8.75 11.06
CA GLY A 256 -13.09 -10.19 11.27
C GLY A 256 -13.05 -11.02 9.98
N CYS A 257 -13.08 -10.38 8.81
CA CYS A 257 -13.05 -11.04 7.51
C CYS A 257 -11.86 -10.53 6.65
N PRO A 258 -10.61 -10.94 6.92
CA PRO A 258 -9.43 -10.51 6.19
C PRO A 258 -9.51 -10.91 4.71
N ILE A 259 -8.84 -10.15 3.84
CA ILE A 259 -8.81 -10.43 2.41
C ILE A 259 -8.06 -11.74 2.16
N LEU A 260 -8.62 -12.59 1.31
CA LEU A 260 -8.01 -13.85 0.88
C LEU A 260 -6.65 -13.56 0.19
N GLY A 261 -5.62 -14.31 0.58
CA GLY A 261 -4.26 -14.14 0.06
C GLY A 261 -3.52 -12.91 0.57
N ASP A 262 -4.01 -12.26 1.64
CA ASP A 262 -3.31 -11.17 2.29
C ASP A 262 -2.21 -11.70 3.23
N SER A 263 -0.95 -11.65 2.79
CA SER A 263 0.21 -12.14 3.53
C SER A 263 0.53 -11.34 4.81
N ILE A 264 -0.04 -10.12 4.96
CA ILE A 264 0.23 -9.24 6.10
C ILE A 264 -0.88 -9.36 7.15
N TYR A 265 -2.15 -9.38 6.73
CA TYR A 265 -3.32 -9.30 7.62
C TYR A 265 -4.13 -10.59 7.68
N GLY A 266 -3.97 -11.48 6.70
CA GLY A 266 -4.62 -12.79 6.63
C GLY A 266 -3.81 -13.90 7.26
N LYS A 267 -4.29 -15.12 7.05
CA LYS A 267 -3.60 -16.40 7.34
C LYS A 267 -3.53 -17.20 6.03
N PRO A 268 -2.60 -18.15 5.90
CA PRO A 268 -2.66 -19.13 4.82
C PRO A 268 -4.04 -19.80 4.77
N ASP A 269 -4.56 -19.99 3.58
CA ASP A 269 -5.87 -20.58 3.34
C ASP A 269 -5.72 -22.01 2.83
N SER A 270 -6.46 -22.97 3.40
CA SER A 270 -6.31 -24.39 3.04
C SER A 270 -6.88 -24.71 1.65
N LEU A 271 -7.94 -24.02 1.23
CA LEU A 271 -8.53 -24.22 -0.10
C LEU A 271 -7.76 -23.48 -1.19
N PHE A 272 -7.12 -22.35 -0.82
CA PHE A 272 -6.37 -21.50 -1.73
C PHE A 272 -4.96 -21.19 -1.20
N PRO A 273 -4.08 -22.20 -1.01
CA PRO A 273 -2.80 -22.03 -0.34
C PRO A 273 -1.87 -21.06 -1.07
N ASN A 274 -2.01 -20.94 -2.39
CA ASN A 274 -1.21 -20.07 -3.25
C ASN A 274 -1.92 -18.75 -3.62
N ALA A 275 -3.04 -18.42 -2.97
CA ALA A 275 -3.76 -17.19 -3.27
C ALA A 275 -2.88 -15.98 -3.02
N LYS A 276 -2.76 -15.12 -4.02
CA LYS A 276 -2.25 -13.75 -3.86
C LYS A 276 -3.41 -12.83 -3.49
N LEU A 277 -3.09 -11.64 -2.96
CA LEU A 277 -4.08 -10.66 -2.46
C LEU A 277 -5.27 -10.49 -3.42
N MET A 278 -6.46 -10.89 -2.97
CA MET A 278 -7.72 -10.77 -3.72
C MET A 278 -8.35 -9.38 -3.52
N LEU A 279 -7.64 -8.33 -3.96
CA LEU A 279 -8.09 -6.94 -3.94
C LEU A 279 -7.85 -6.29 -5.30
N HIS A 280 -8.88 -5.65 -5.85
CA HIS A 280 -8.84 -5.05 -7.19
C HIS A 280 -9.58 -3.72 -7.22
N SER A 281 -8.92 -2.65 -7.71
CA SER A 281 -9.50 -1.34 -7.96
C SER A 281 -10.30 -1.39 -9.26
N ARG A 282 -11.62 -1.61 -9.14
CA ARG A 282 -12.48 -1.93 -10.28
C ARG A 282 -13.01 -0.71 -11.01
N GLN A 283 -13.35 0.35 -10.27
CA GLN A 283 -13.99 1.53 -10.86
C GLN A 283 -13.48 2.82 -10.24
N MET A 284 -13.34 3.83 -11.08
CA MET A 284 -13.00 5.20 -10.68
C MET A 284 -13.88 6.20 -11.43
N ILE A 285 -14.39 7.22 -10.72
CA ILE A 285 -15.11 8.34 -11.32
C ILE A 285 -14.36 9.61 -10.94
N ILE A 286 -13.92 10.37 -11.94
CA ILE A 286 -13.06 11.55 -11.78
C ILE A 286 -13.22 12.47 -13.00
N LYS A 287 -12.90 13.76 -12.86
CA LYS A 287 -12.72 14.67 -14.00
C LYS A 287 -11.25 14.64 -14.45
N THR A 288 -11.00 14.46 -15.75
CA THR A 288 -9.62 14.44 -16.29
C THR A 288 -9.04 15.85 -16.47
N ALA A 289 -9.89 16.86 -16.59
CA ALA A 289 -9.52 18.28 -16.61
C ALA A 289 -10.61 19.14 -15.95
N PRO A 290 -10.34 20.41 -15.59
CA PRO A 290 -11.30 21.30 -14.92
C PRO A 290 -12.62 21.49 -15.67
N ASP A 291 -12.54 21.64 -16.98
CA ASP A 291 -13.65 21.87 -17.91
C ASP A 291 -14.41 20.58 -18.30
N LYS A 292 -13.86 19.41 -18.00
CA LYS A 292 -14.46 18.12 -18.38
C LYS A 292 -15.51 17.66 -17.38
N LYS A 293 -16.48 16.89 -17.86
CA LYS A 293 -17.47 16.20 -17.02
C LYS A 293 -16.83 15.01 -16.30
N TYR A 294 -17.45 14.55 -15.22
CA TYR A 294 -17.04 13.32 -14.54
C TYR A 294 -17.08 12.14 -15.51
N LYS A 295 -15.96 11.46 -15.62
CA LYS A 295 -15.80 10.26 -16.43
C LYS A 295 -15.65 9.03 -15.54
N ARG A 296 -16.31 7.93 -15.94
CA ARG A 296 -16.23 6.65 -15.27
C ARG A 296 -15.26 5.78 -16.02
N PHE A 297 -14.25 5.30 -15.32
CA PHE A 297 -13.32 4.28 -15.79
C PHE A 297 -13.60 2.96 -15.09
N SER A 298 -13.48 1.85 -15.79
CA SER A 298 -13.72 0.51 -15.27
C SER A 298 -12.63 -0.45 -15.74
N ALA A 299 -12.11 -1.28 -14.82
CA ALA A 299 -11.24 -2.40 -15.15
C ALA A 299 -12.02 -3.70 -15.01
N ALA A 300 -11.80 -4.63 -15.95
CA ALA A 300 -12.36 -5.98 -15.84
C ALA A 300 -11.86 -6.68 -14.58
N VAL A 301 -12.73 -7.46 -13.97
CA VAL A 301 -12.36 -8.31 -12.82
C VAL A 301 -11.31 -9.33 -13.28
N PRO A 302 -10.15 -9.44 -12.62
CA PRO A 302 -9.09 -10.33 -13.07
C PRO A 302 -9.50 -11.80 -13.06
N PHE A 303 -8.93 -12.59 -13.99
CA PHE A 303 -9.23 -14.02 -14.14
C PHE A 303 -9.12 -14.79 -12.82
N ARG A 304 -8.11 -14.49 -12.00
CA ARG A 304 -7.96 -15.11 -10.67
C ARG A 304 -9.17 -14.97 -9.75
N PHE A 305 -9.94 -13.87 -9.84
CA PHE A 305 -11.19 -13.70 -9.10
C PHE A 305 -12.29 -14.60 -9.66
N MET A 306 -12.41 -14.64 -10.98
CA MET A 306 -13.41 -15.47 -11.65
C MET A 306 -13.17 -16.94 -11.36
N GLU A 307 -11.92 -17.38 -11.43
CA GLU A 307 -11.51 -18.75 -11.11
C GLU A 307 -11.80 -19.11 -9.63
N THR A 308 -11.41 -18.23 -8.70
CA THR A 308 -11.73 -18.42 -7.28
C THR A 308 -13.23 -18.52 -7.05
N ILE A 309 -14.03 -17.62 -7.67
CA ILE A 309 -15.49 -17.65 -7.51
C ILE A 309 -16.09 -18.92 -8.15
N ARG A 310 -15.55 -19.42 -9.25
CA ARG A 310 -15.97 -20.68 -9.87
C ARG A 310 -15.77 -21.84 -8.91
N ILE A 311 -14.58 -21.99 -8.33
CA ILE A 311 -14.27 -23.02 -7.33
C ILE A 311 -15.19 -22.92 -6.10
N LEU A 312 -15.42 -21.69 -5.62
CA LEU A 312 -16.31 -21.46 -4.47
C LEU A 312 -17.75 -21.86 -4.76
N ARG A 313 -18.26 -21.60 -5.97
CA ARG A 313 -19.62 -22.01 -6.39
C ARG A 313 -19.79 -23.52 -6.48
N GLU A 314 -18.75 -24.23 -6.88
CA GLU A 314 -18.76 -25.69 -6.95
C GLU A 314 -18.76 -26.33 -5.56
N LYS A 315 -18.08 -25.70 -4.59
CA LYS A 315 -17.94 -26.26 -3.24
C LYS A 315 -19.01 -25.83 -2.24
N PHE A 316 -19.60 -24.66 -2.44
CA PHE A 316 -20.51 -24.05 -1.46
C PHE A 316 -21.74 -23.43 -2.13
N PRO A 317 -22.95 -23.60 -1.56
CA PRO A 317 -24.12 -22.87 -2.04
C PRO A 317 -23.90 -21.37 -1.93
N ARG A 318 -24.47 -20.65 -2.89
CA ARG A 318 -24.46 -19.18 -2.84
C ARG A 318 -25.49 -18.71 -1.82
N GLU A 319 -25.03 -17.91 -0.86
CA GLU A 319 -25.87 -17.23 0.10
C GLU A 319 -25.86 -15.73 -0.14
N VAL A 320 -26.99 -15.07 0.07
CA VAL A 320 -27.09 -13.60 0.08
C VAL A 320 -27.41 -13.19 1.51
N MET A 321 -26.56 -12.35 2.09
CA MET A 321 -26.78 -11.88 3.45
C MET A 321 -28.07 -11.03 3.51
N PRO A 322 -28.91 -11.21 4.54
CA PRO A 322 -30.12 -10.39 4.70
C PRO A 322 -29.74 -8.90 4.86
N LYS A 323 -30.51 -8.03 4.21
CA LYS A 323 -30.37 -6.60 4.43
C LYS A 323 -30.72 -6.29 5.88
N VAL A 324 -29.85 -5.59 6.59
CA VAL A 324 -30.17 -5.07 7.93
C VAL A 324 -31.36 -4.13 7.77
N LYS A 325 -32.50 -4.48 8.34
CA LYS A 325 -33.60 -3.52 8.47
C LYS A 325 -33.08 -2.38 9.34
N SER A 326 -32.98 -1.18 8.77
CA SER A 326 -32.67 0.01 9.55
C SER A 326 -33.76 0.14 10.63
N LYS A 327 -33.41 -0.09 11.88
CA LYS A 327 -34.26 0.38 12.98
C LYS A 327 -34.16 1.91 12.92
N CYS A 328 -35.13 2.56 12.24
CA CYS A 328 -35.43 3.96 12.50
C CYS A 328 -35.73 4.05 13.99
N LYS A 329 -34.82 4.52 14.80
CA LYS A 329 -35.17 5.11 16.09
C LYS A 329 -35.89 6.41 15.76
N LYS A 330 -37.21 6.43 16.03
CA LYS A 330 -37.97 7.65 16.17
C LYS A 330 -37.42 8.49 17.30
#